data_33748ea4711a68530c522a3d45f2380d
#
_entry.id   33748ea4711a68530c522a3d45f2380d
#
_cell.length_a   1.000
_cell.length_b   1.000
_cell.length_c   1.000
_cell.angle_alpha   90.00
_cell.angle_beta   90.00
_cell.angle_gamma   90.00
#
_symmetry.space_group_name_H-M   'P 1'
#
loop_
_entity.id
_entity.type
_entity.pdbx_description
1 polymer ?
#
loop_
_entity_poly.entity_id
_entity_poly.type
_entity_poly.pdbx_seq_one_letter_code
_entity_poly.pdbx_strand_id
1 'polypeptide(L)'
;PNGPCIDCYKVPMIFNCQIYKEKIFEYLKQEFYVCLNINTIKINAYYGCDLIHPILISGFDDESNVFYVSDFFPPSSSYRCLKIDIREVINAISLDYPFILLYKKIDIDVNLYEEINLLKNILYETLLKIQSGNYMPYNPYYFKNKILKSYTSGIKVYDLLISDLQYYTKKSIHIMLDCKLLTLECLKPLEKERILTMKQIKEYEVIIEELVILRSMFIKYELTNNEELLYKMKKKLALIKSLEFSANEEIIATLNSSI
;
A
#
# COMPACT_ATOMS: atom_id res chain seq x y z
N PRO A 1 -0.03 3.74 -9.24
CA PRO A 1 0.81 4.81 -8.77
C PRO A 1 2.13 4.71 -9.51
N ASN A 2 2.35 5.67 -10.41
CA ASN A 2 3.66 5.78 -10.99
C ASN A 2 4.54 6.40 -9.91
N GLY A 3 5.29 5.57 -9.19
CA GLY A 3 6.43 6.05 -8.44
C GLY A 3 7.49 6.52 -9.44
N PRO A 4 8.41 7.40 -9.05
CA PRO A 4 9.40 7.94 -9.95
C PRO A 4 10.35 6.90 -10.56
N CYS A 5 10.33 5.68 -10.05
CA CYS A 5 11.18 4.58 -10.50
C CYS A 5 10.38 3.37 -11.05
N ILE A 6 9.09 3.54 -11.31
CA ILE A 6 8.22 2.44 -11.76
C ILE A 6 7.23 2.96 -12.80
N ASP A 7 7.34 2.47 -14.02
CA ASP A 7 6.30 2.60 -15.03
C ASP A 7 5.18 1.59 -14.79
N CYS A 8 3.94 2.02 -14.95
CA CYS A 8 2.77 1.17 -14.82
C CYS A 8 1.93 1.24 -16.10
N TYR A 9 1.74 0.10 -16.74
CA TYR A 9 0.93 -0.05 -17.95
C TYR A 9 -0.27 -0.94 -17.66
N LYS A 10 -1.45 -0.53 -18.14
CA LYS A 10 -2.67 -1.32 -18.06
C LYS A 10 -2.95 -1.96 -19.41
N VAL A 11 -2.94 -3.29 -19.45
CA VAL A 11 -3.19 -4.07 -20.66
C VAL A 11 -4.53 -4.79 -20.53
N PRO A 12 -5.47 -4.64 -21.50
CA PRO A 12 -6.71 -5.39 -21.50
C PRO A 12 -6.43 -6.89 -21.68
N MET A 13 -7.19 -7.73 -20.98
CA MET A 13 -7.12 -9.18 -21.12
C MET A 13 -7.99 -9.66 -22.28
N ILE A 14 -7.48 -10.58 -23.07
CA ILE A 14 -8.19 -11.28 -24.13
C ILE A 14 -8.61 -12.66 -23.57
N PHE A 15 -9.87 -13.05 -23.77
CA PHE A 15 -10.49 -14.25 -23.15
C PHE A 15 -9.95 -15.58 -23.72
N ASN A 16 -8.69 -15.94 -23.43
CA ASN A 16 -8.11 -17.24 -23.74
C ASN A 16 -6.96 -17.58 -22.80
N CYS A 17 -7.12 -18.65 -21.99
CA CYS A 17 -6.12 -19.05 -20.99
C CYS A 17 -4.73 -19.35 -21.57
N GLN A 18 -4.64 -19.92 -22.78
CA GLN A 18 -3.35 -20.19 -23.41
C GLN A 18 -2.63 -18.90 -23.79
N ILE A 19 -3.37 -17.92 -24.32
CA ILE A 19 -2.84 -16.61 -24.67
C ILE A 19 -2.34 -15.87 -23.41
N TYR A 20 -2.98 -16.06 -22.26
CA TYR A 20 -2.51 -15.46 -20.99
C TYR A 20 -1.14 -15.98 -20.58
N LYS A 21 -0.96 -17.30 -20.63
CA LYS A 21 0.32 -17.89 -20.31
C LYS A 21 1.43 -17.26 -21.17
N GLU A 22 1.25 -17.28 -22.49
CA GLU A 22 2.22 -16.75 -23.44
C GLU A 22 2.50 -15.25 -23.22
N LYS A 23 1.47 -14.45 -22.99
CA LYS A 23 1.61 -13.01 -22.70
C LYS A 23 2.31 -12.72 -21.38
N ILE A 24 1.99 -13.44 -20.31
CA ILE A 24 2.68 -13.30 -19.02
C ILE A 24 4.18 -13.61 -19.21
N PHE A 25 4.51 -14.70 -19.91
CA PHE A 25 5.91 -15.04 -20.21
C PHE A 25 6.61 -13.96 -21.04
N GLU A 26 5.92 -13.42 -22.07
CA GLU A 26 6.45 -12.34 -22.90
C GLU A 26 6.80 -11.11 -22.05
N TYR A 27 5.91 -10.69 -21.15
CA TYR A 27 6.13 -9.53 -20.28
C TYR A 27 7.25 -9.78 -19.25
N LEU A 28 7.27 -10.96 -18.63
CA LEU A 28 8.34 -11.30 -17.69
C LEU A 28 9.72 -11.34 -18.37
N LYS A 29 9.81 -11.83 -19.62
CA LYS A 29 11.06 -11.79 -20.43
C LYS A 29 11.48 -10.37 -20.79
N GLN A 30 10.55 -9.42 -20.85
CA GLN A 30 10.82 -7.99 -21.05
C GLN A 30 11.09 -7.25 -19.73
N GLU A 31 11.33 -7.98 -18.63
CA GLU A 31 11.61 -7.45 -17.29
C GLU A 31 10.45 -6.68 -16.64
N PHE A 32 9.21 -6.96 -17.07
CA PHE A 32 8.05 -6.48 -16.36
C PHE A 32 7.71 -7.37 -15.17
N TYR A 33 7.27 -6.76 -14.09
CA TYR A 33 6.46 -7.43 -13.06
C TYR A 33 5.01 -7.44 -13.51
N VAL A 34 4.34 -8.57 -13.36
CA VAL A 34 2.96 -8.76 -13.82
C VAL A 34 2.02 -8.82 -12.62
N CYS A 35 1.11 -7.87 -12.50
CA CYS A 35 0.08 -7.90 -11.47
C CYS A 35 -1.27 -8.23 -12.10
N LEU A 36 -1.94 -9.25 -11.59
CA LEU A 36 -3.23 -9.72 -12.07
C LEU A 36 -4.11 -10.22 -10.92
N ASN A 37 -5.42 -10.21 -11.13
CA ASN A 37 -6.37 -10.70 -10.13
C ASN A 37 -6.63 -12.19 -10.33
N ILE A 38 -6.61 -12.91 -9.21
CA ILE A 38 -6.88 -14.34 -9.15
C ILE A 38 -8.04 -14.63 -8.19
N ASN A 39 -8.70 -15.77 -8.40
CA ASN A 39 -9.52 -16.37 -7.37
C ASN A 39 -8.63 -17.24 -6.48
N THR A 40 -8.41 -16.83 -5.24
CA THR A 40 -7.46 -17.43 -4.31
C THR A 40 -7.81 -18.86 -3.91
N ILE A 41 -9.10 -19.27 -3.96
CA ILE A 41 -9.54 -20.64 -3.66
C ILE A 41 -8.91 -21.67 -4.60
N LYS A 42 -8.50 -21.25 -5.80
CA LYS A 42 -7.89 -22.12 -6.83
C LYS A 42 -6.38 -22.26 -6.67
N ILE A 43 -5.79 -21.62 -5.66
CA ILE A 43 -4.36 -21.71 -5.37
C ILE A 43 -4.16 -22.28 -3.97
N ASN A 44 -3.49 -23.43 -3.89
CA ASN A 44 -3.30 -24.18 -2.64
C ASN A 44 -2.63 -23.34 -1.54
N ALA A 45 -1.72 -22.44 -1.90
CA ALA A 45 -1.01 -21.57 -0.98
C ALA A 45 -1.92 -20.63 -0.16
N TYR A 46 -3.19 -20.44 -0.57
CA TYR A 46 -4.16 -19.63 0.17
C TYR A 46 -5.09 -20.44 1.10
N TYR A 47 -4.87 -21.75 1.24
CA TYR A 47 -5.57 -22.61 2.21
C TYR A 47 -7.10 -22.52 2.15
N GLY A 48 -7.67 -22.43 0.94
CA GLY A 48 -9.12 -22.39 0.73
C GLY A 48 -9.78 -21.04 0.99
N CYS A 49 -9.00 -19.98 1.15
CA CYS A 49 -9.55 -18.62 1.19
C CYS A 49 -10.21 -18.28 -0.16
N ASP A 50 -11.48 -17.89 -0.16
CA ASP A 50 -12.25 -17.56 -1.37
C ASP A 50 -12.36 -16.05 -1.53
N LEU A 51 -11.37 -15.46 -2.20
CA LEU A 51 -11.31 -14.03 -2.49
C LEU A 51 -10.81 -13.82 -3.91
N ILE A 52 -11.28 -12.74 -4.55
CA ILE A 52 -10.60 -12.21 -5.72
C ILE A 52 -9.54 -11.20 -5.24
N HIS A 53 -8.28 -11.52 -5.52
CA HIS A 53 -7.15 -10.81 -4.96
C HIS A 53 -6.06 -10.56 -6.01
N PRO A 54 -5.43 -9.37 -6.04
CA PRO A 54 -4.29 -9.11 -6.91
C PRO A 54 -3.04 -9.80 -6.38
N ILE A 55 -2.31 -10.47 -7.27
CA ILE A 55 -0.97 -11.03 -7.00
C ILE A 55 0.08 -10.37 -7.89
N LEU A 56 1.32 -10.37 -7.43
CA LEU A 56 2.46 -9.90 -8.21
C LEU A 56 3.31 -11.09 -8.65
N ILE A 57 3.47 -11.28 -9.97
CA ILE A 57 4.38 -12.25 -10.55
C ILE A 57 5.66 -11.51 -10.94
N SER A 58 6.79 -11.92 -10.35
CA SER A 58 8.09 -11.29 -10.55
C SER A 58 9.02 -12.07 -11.48
N GLY A 59 8.66 -13.30 -11.84
CA GLY A 59 9.46 -14.15 -12.71
C GLY A 59 8.86 -15.53 -12.87
N PHE A 60 9.59 -16.39 -13.58
CA PHE A 60 9.21 -17.78 -13.80
C PHE A 60 10.44 -18.68 -13.88
N ASP A 61 10.23 -19.97 -13.70
CA ASP A 61 11.19 -21.03 -13.92
C ASP A 61 10.51 -22.09 -14.80
N ASP A 62 10.97 -22.17 -16.05
CA ASP A 62 10.38 -23.07 -17.06
C ASP A 62 10.69 -24.55 -16.76
N GLU A 63 11.86 -24.85 -16.18
CA GLU A 63 12.24 -26.21 -15.86
C GLU A 63 11.38 -26.82 -14.76
N SER A 64 11.13 -26.03 -13.71
CA SER A 64 10.25 -26.43 -12.62
C SER A 64 8.77 -26.11 -12.86
N ASN A 65 8.42 -25.47 -13.99
CA ASN A 65 7.05 -25.06 -14.35
C ASN A 65 6.36 -24.21 -13.27
N VAL A 66 7.07 -23.22 -12.71
CA VAL A 66 6.54 -22.35 -11.66
C VAL A 66 6.66 -20.87 -11.97
N PHE A 67 5.73 -20.08 -11.44
CA PHE A 67 5.86 -18.63 -11.29
C PHE A 67 6.42 -18.27 -9.91
N TYR A 68 7.20 -17.21 -9.83
CA TYR A 68 7.56 -16.54 -8.59
C TYR A 68 6.47 -15.51 -8.26
N VAL A 69 5.62 -15.85 -7.28
CA VAL A 69 4.45 -15.06 -6.90
C VAL A 69 4.67 -14.41 -5.55
N SER A 70 4.52 -13.10 -5.49
CA SER A 70 4.70 -12.32 -4.28
C SER A 70 3.35 -11.81 -3.77
N ASP A 71 3.02 -12.14 -2.52
CA ASP A 71 1.79 -11.76 -1.84
C ASP A 71 1.86 -12.01 -0.33
N PHE A 72 0.77 -11.67 0.40
CA PHE A 72 0.51 -12.03 1.79
C PHE A 72 -0.19 -13.39 1.87
N PHE A 73 0.58 -14.47 1.98
CA PHE A 73 0.04 -15.82 2.04
C PHE A 73 -0.37 -16.23 3.47
N PRO A 74 -1.58 -16.81 3.68
CA PRO A 74 -1.96 -17.39 4.96
C PRO A 74 -1.01 -18.53 5.37
N PRO A 75 -0.91 -18.87 6.68
CA PRO A 75 -1.50 -18.18 7.83
C PRO A 75 -0.69 -16.96 8.26
N SER A 76 0.44 -16.71 7.63
CA SER A 76 1.31 -15.54 7.90
C SER A 76 0.71 -14.28 7.31
N SER A 77 0.81 -13.17 8.03
CA SER A 77 0.53 -11.83 7.51
C SER A 77 1.76 -11.17 6.85
N SER A 78 2.84 -11.89 6.67
CA SER A 78 4.06 -11.38 6.04
C SER A 78 4.01 -11.50 4.52
N TYR A 79 4.51 -10.49 3.82
CA TYR A 79 4.70 -10.51 2.38
C TYR A 79 5.81 -11.51 2.04
N ARG A 80 5.53 -12.44 1.14
CA ARG A 80 6.47 -13.51 0.75
C ARG A 80 6.42 -13.75 -0.75
N CYS A 81 7.53 -14.22 -1.28
CA CYS A 81 7.60 -14.75 -2.64
C CYS A 81 7.58 -16.29 -2.58
N LEU A 82 6.61 -16.90 -3.22
CA LEU A 82 6.47 -18.35 -3.31
C LEU A 82 6.59 -18.81 -4.76
N LYS A 83 7.05 -20.07 -4.93
CA LYS A 83 6.99 -20.79 -6.20
C LYS A 83 5.62 -21.45 -6.30
N ILE A 84 4.82 -21.09 -7.29
CA ILE A 84 3.47 -21.62 -7.52
C ILE A 84 3.40 -22.20 -8.94
N ASP A 85 2.81 -23.39 -9.09
CA ASP A 85 2.66 -24.03 -10.40
C ASP A 85 1.95 -23.09 -11.39
N ILE A 86 2.48 -23.02 -12.59
CA ILE A 86 1.99 -22.11 -13.66
C ILE A 86 0.53 -22.41 -13.98
N ARG A 87 0.11 -23.69 -14.03
CA ARG A 87 -1.26 -24.06 -14.34
C ARG A 87 -2.22 -23.65 -13.24
N GLU A 88 -1.77 -23.73 -11.99
CA GLU A 88 -2.56 -23.29 -10.83
C GLU A 88 -2.86 -21.80 -10.91
N VAL A 89 -1.85 -20.97 -11.19
CA VAL A 89 -2.01 -19.51 -11.36
C VAL A 89 -2.91 -19.19 -12.58
N ILE A 90 -2.66 -19.81 -13.74
CA ILE A 90 -3.43 -19.56 -14.95
C ILE A 90 -4.89 -19.92 -14.77
N ASN A 91 -5.20 -21.06 -14.11
CA ASN A 91 -6.57 -21.48 -13.81
C ASN A 91 -7.26 -20.59 -12.78
N ALA A 92 -6.49 -19.89 -11.96
CA ALA A 92 -7.00 -19.00 -10.93
C ALA A 92 -7.32 -17.60 -11.43
N ILE A 93 -6.87 -17.21 -12.63
CA ILE A 93 -7.10 -15.86 -13.17
C ILE A 93 -8.60 -15.52 -13.13
N SER A 94 -8.92 -14.37 -12.55
CA SER A 94 -10.29 -13.87 -12.47
C SER A 94 -10.64 -13.03 -13.70
N LEU A 95 -11.73 -13.41 -14.35
CA LEU A 95 -12.28 -12.68 -15.51
C LEU A 95 -13.12 -11.46 -15.12
N ASP A 96 -13.44 -11.30 -13.83
CA ASP A 96 -14.18 -10.14 -13.34
C ASP A 96 -13.36 -8.84 -13.47
N TYR A 97 -12.05 -8.98 -13.59
CA TYR A 97 -11.11 -7.88 -13.78
C TYR A 97 -10.27 -8.11 -15.04
N PRO A 98 -10.79 -7.75 -16.22
CA PRO A 98 -10.23 -8.13 -17.52
C PRO A 98 -9.03 -7.27 -17.94
N PHE A 99 -8.03 -7.15 -17.06
CA PHE A 99 -6.77 -6.46 -17.37
C PHE A 99 -5.62 -6.95 -16.49
N ILE A 100 -4.41 -6.77 -17.01
CA ILE A 100 -3.14 -6.98 -16.35
C ILE A 100 -2.53 -5.61 -16.09
N LEU A 101 -1.92 -5.40 -14.92
CA LEU A 101 -1.03 -4.28 -14.67
C LEU A 101 0.40 -4.76 -14.83
N LEU A 102 1.15 -4.06 -15.65
CA LEU A 102 2.57 -4.29 -15.87
C LEU A 102 3.35 -3.20 -15.14
N TYR A 103 4.31 -3.60 -14.34
CA TYR A 103 5.23 -2.69 -13.67
C TYR A 103 6.64 -2.94 -14.18
N LYS A 104 7.32 -1.90 -14.60
CA LYS A 104 8.73 -1.97 -14.99
C LYS A 104 9.53 -1.03 -14.12
N LYS A 105 10.63 -1.54 -13.56
CA LYS A 105 11.63 -0.67 -12.94
C LYS A 105 12.23 0.21 -14.03
N ILE A 106 12.26 1.49 -13.79
CA ILE A 106 12.98 2.43 -14.64
C ILE A 106 14.38 2.52 -14.05
N ASP A 107 15.39 2.14 -14.83
CA ASP A 107 16.78 2.42 -14.50
C ASP A 107 17.01 3.91 -14.77
N ILE A 108 16.74 4.73 -13.77
CA ILE A 108 17.08 6.13 -13.80
C ILE A 108 18.51 6.23 -13.29
N ASP A 109 19.42 6.58 -14.16
CA ASP A 109 20.78 6.99 -13.78
C ASP A 109 20.70 8.40 -13.18
N VAL A 110 20.11 8.49 -11.97
CA VAL A 110 19.92 9.75 -11.23
C VAL A 110 21.07 9.84 -10.24
N ASN A 111 21.76 10.95 -10.25
CA ASN A 111 22.72 11.21 -9.18
C ASN A 111 21.98 11.43 -7.84
N LEU A 112 22.69 11.25 -6.72
CA LEU A 112 22.09 11.34 -5.37
C LEU A 112 21.32 12.66 -5.14
N TYR A 113 21.77 13.76 -5.72
CA TYR A 113 21.13 15.06 -5.61
C TYR A 113 19.76 15.10 -6.30
N GLU A 114 19.67 14.50 -7.48
CA GLU A 114 18.40 14.37 -8.22
C GLU A 114 17.43 13.43 -7.52
N GLU A 115 17.91 12.30 -6.94
CA GLU A 115 17.11 11.40 -6.12
C GLU A 115 16.50 12.11 -4.91
N ILE A 116 17.28 12.90 -4.18
CA ILE A 116 16.83 13.66 -3.02
C ILE A 116 15.79 14.72 -3.40
N ASN A 117 16.02 15.48 -4.48
CA ASN A 117 15.05 16.46 -4.96
C ASN A 117 13.75 15.81 -5.43
N LEU A 118 13.84 14.68 -6.10
CA LEU A 118 12.69 13.90 -6.52
C LEU A 118 11.89 13.39 -5.31
N LEU A 119 12.56 12.80 -4.32
CA LEU A 119 11.95 12.34 -3.07
C LEU A 119 11.25 13.50 -2.33
N LYS A 120 11.91 14.65 -2.23
CA LYS A 120 11.36 15.87 -1.64
C LYS A 120 10.04 16.28 -2.31
N ASN A 121 10.03 16.38 -3.64
CA ASN A 121 8.85 16.79 -4.40
C ASN A 121 7.69 15.79 -4.24
N ILE A 122 7.98 14.51 -4.28
CA ILE A 122 6.97 13.45 -4.08
C ILE A 122 6.37 13.51 -2.68
N LEU A 123 7.20 13.65 -1.66
CA LEU A 123 6.73 13.78 -0.28
C LEU A 123 5.89 15.03 -0.09
N TYR A 124 6.34 16.17 -0.60
CA TYR A 124 5.59 17.43 -0.57
C TYR A 124 4.18 17.26 -1.15
N GLU A 125 4.07 16.77 -2.39
CA GLU A 125 2.80 16.55 -3.06
C GLU A 125 1.92 15.51 -2.32
N THR A 126 2.53 14.46 -1.79
CA THR A 126 1.80 13.41 -1.07
C THR A 126 1.25 13.93 0.25
N LEU A 127 2.06 14.65 1.03
CA LEU A 127 1.64 15.22 2.31
C LEU A 127 0.56 16.29 2.13
N LEU A 128 0.66 17.15 1.09
CA LEU A 128 -0.41 18.10 0.76
C LEU A 128 -1.73 17.40 0.47
N LYS A 129 -1.72 16.32 -0.31
CA LYS A 129 -2.92 15.54 -0.62
C LYS A 129 -3.50 14.88 0.63
N ILE A 130 -2.65 14.32 1.49
CA ILE A 130 -3.07 13.74 2.78
C ILE A 130 -3.69 14.81 3.66
N GLN A 131 -3.06 15.96 3.80
CA GLN A 131 -3.47 17.06 4.66
C GLN A 131 -4.81 17.68 4.21
N SER A 132 -4.99 17.87 2.92
CA SER A 132 -6.24 18.40 2.35
C SER A 132 -7.42 17.43 2.48
N GLY A 133 -7.16 16.14 2.72
CA GLY A 133 -8.17 15.07 2.68
C GLY A 133 -8.71 14.83 1.26
N ASN A 134 -7.99 15.27 0.24
CA ASN A 134 -8.29 15.07 -1.17
C ASN A 134 -7.38 14.03 -1.83
N TYR A 135 -6.66 13.26 -1.02
CA TYR A 135 -5.82 12.18 -1.50
C TYR A 135 -6.71 11.07 -2.08
N MET A 136 -6.74 10.99 -3.38
CA MET A 136 -7.32 9.85 -4.10
C MET A 136 -6.16 8.93 -4.50
N PRO A 137 -6.00 7.77 -3.85
CA PRO A 137 -5.03 6.80 -4.32
C PRO A 137 -5.37 6.44 -5.76
N TYR A 138 -4.40 6.56 -6.65
CA TYR A 138 -4.58 6.15 -8.03
C TYR A 138 -4.74 4.63 -8.07
N ASN A 139 -5.98 4.18 -7.89
CA ASN A 139 -6.34 2.79 -8.13
C ASN A 139 -7.36 2.75 -9.25
N PRO A 140 -6.97 2.31 -10.46
CA PRO A 140 -7.87 2.24 -11.61
C PRO A 140 -9.08 1.31 -11.40
N TYR A 141 -9.04 0.44 -10.38
CA TYR A 141 -10.14 -0.45 -10.00
C TYR A 141 -11.31 0.28 -9.35
N TYR A 142 -11.05 1.37 -8.63
CA TYR A 142 -12.10 2.10 -7.93
C TYR A 142 -12.91 3.04 -8.82
N PHE A 143 -12.43 3.41 -10.00
CA PHE A 143 -13.09 4.40 -10.85
C PHE A 143 -14.34 3.89 -11.60
N LYS A 144 -14.59 2.59 -11.67
CA LYS A 144 -15.77 2.03 -12.38
C LYS A 144 -17.01 1.85 -11.52
N ASN A 145 -16.91 1.81 -10.21
CA ASN A 145 -18.04 1.56 -9.32
C ASN A 145 -18.55 2.86 -8.69
N LYS A 146 -19.87 3.07 -8.74
CA LYS A 146 -20.61 4.21 -8.14
C LYS A 146 -20.40 4.37 -6.62
N ILE A 147 -19.72 3.44 -5.97
CA ILE A 147 -19.38 3.41 -4.53
C ILE A 147 -18.43 4.55 -4.13
N LEU A 148 -17.72 5.15 -5.08
CA LEU A 148 -16.69 6.16 -4.82
C LEU A 148 -17.19 7.55 -4.42
N LYS A 149 -18.49 7.81 -4.46
CA LYS A 149 -19.04 9.10 -4.00
C LYS A 149 -18.88 9.35 -2.50
N SER A 150 -18.50 8.31 -1.73
CA SER A 150 -18.32 8.37 -0.27
C SER A 150 -16.89 8.03 0.21
N TYR A 151 -15.90 8.05 -0.70
CA TYR A 151 -14.53 7.68 -0.32
C TYR A 151 -13.89 8.81 0.53
N THR A 152 -13.55 8.48 1.77
CA THR A 152 -12.83 9.38 2.68
C THR A 152 -11.34 9.07 2.63
N SER A 153 -10.49 10.07 2.48
CA SER A 153 -9.04 9.89 2.32
C SER A 153 -8.24 10.86 3.20
N GLY A 154 -6.95 10.57 3.32
CA GLY A 154 -6.02 11.41 4.06
C GLY A 154 -6.42 11.59 5.51
N ILE A 155 -6.23 12.81 6.04
CA ILE A 155 -6.50 13.14 7.45
C ILE A 155 -7.98 12.97 7.86
N LYS A 156 -8.90 13.04 6.92
CA LYS A 156 -10.34 12.84 7.16
C LYS A 156 -10.71 11.40 7.52
N VAL A 157 -9.84 10.42 7.23
CA VAL A 157 -10.04 9.01 7.61
C VAL A 157 -10.15 8.87 9.13
N TYR A 158 -9.45 9.71 9.89
CA TYR A 158 -9.54 9.70 11.36
C TYR A 158 -10.94 10.00 11.86
N ASP A 159 -11.66 10.94 11.24
CA ASP A 159 -13.02 11.29 11.65
C ASP A 159 -13.97 10.10 11.43
N LEU A 160 -13.81 9.40 10.31
CA LEU A 160 -14.57 8.20 10.01
C LEU A 160 -14.25 7.08 11.02
N LEU A 161 -12.97 6.86 11.33
CA LEU A 161 -12.57 5.87 12.33
C LEU A 161 -13.08 6.21 13.72
N ILE A 162 -13.07 7.49 14.11
CA ILE A 162 -13.57 7.94 15.42
C ILE A 162 -15.09 7.73 15.53
N SER A 163 -15.86 8.03 14.47
CA SER A 163 -17.32 7.84 14.48
C SER A 163 -17.69 6.36 14.56
N ASP A 164 -17.06 5.52 13.75
CA ASP A 164 -17.50 4.15 13.46
C ASP A 164 -16.48 3.07 13.85
N LEU A 165 -15.62 3.35 14.84
CA LEU A 165 -14.48 2.51 15.22
C LEU A 165 -14.85 1.03 15.46
N GLN A 166 -16.04 0.76 15.95
CA GLN A 166 -16.55 -0.59 16.22
C GLN A 166 -16.72 -1.45 14.96
N TYR A 167 -16.84 -0.82 13.78
CA TYR A 167 -16.99 -1.53 12.50
C TYR A 167 -15.65 -1.78 11.79
N TYR A 168 -14.56 -1.22 12.32
CA TYR A 168 -13.23 -1.41 11.75
C TYR A 168 -12.51 -2.57 12.44
N THR A 169 -11.52 -3.12 11.75
CA THR A 169 -10.74 -4.25 12.24
C THR A 169 -9.33 -3.80 12.62
N LYS A 170 -8.63 -4.63 13.40
CA LYS A 170 -7.18 -4.45 13.65
C LYS A 170 -6.37 -4.25 12.36
N LYS A 171 -6.84 -4.82 11.24
CA LYS A 171 -6.19 -4.69 9.93
C LYS A 171 -6.17 -3.23 9.46
N SER A 172 -7.25 -2.46 9.71
CA SER A 172 -7.29 -1.03 9.35
C SER A 172 -6.22 -0.21 10.07
N ILE A 173 -6.06 -0.45 11.38
CA ILE A 173 -5.03 0.21 12.19
C ILE A 173 -3.63 -0.24 11.78
N HIS A 174 -3.46 -1.51 11.41
CA HIS A 174 -2.18 -2.03 10.92
C HIS A 174 -1.74 -1.36 9.62
N ILE A 175 -2.66 -1.22 8.66
CA ILE A 175 -2.39 -0.50 7.41
C ILE A 175 -2.00 0.96 7.67
N MET A 176 -2.67 1.64 8.60
CA MET A 176 -2.30 3.01 8.98
C MET A 176 -0.87 3.07 9.52
N LEU A 177 -0.50 2.14 10.41
CA LEU A 177 0.84 2.05 10.98
C LEU A 177 1.90 1.82 9.89
N ASP A 178 1.65 0.87 8.98
CA ASP A 178 2.57 0.57 7.88
C ASP A 178 2.78 1.79 6.96
N CYS A 179 1.71 2.52 6.65
CA CYS A 179 1.82 3.77 5.89
C CYS A 179 2.71 4.80 6.59
N LYS A 180 2.61 4.93 7.93
CA LYS A 180 3.43 5.88 8.68
C LYS A 180 4.90 5.43 8.76
N LEU A 181 5.14 4.15 8.92
CA LEU A 181 6.50 3.59 8.89
C LEU A 181 7.16 3.87 7.52
N LEU A 182 6.46 3.63 6.43
CA LEU A 182 6.96 3.94 5.08
C LEU A 182 7.23 5.45 4.91
N THR A 183 6.35 6.31 5.40
CA THR A 183 6.58 7.76 5.35
C THR A 183 7.83 8.14 6.14
N LEU A 184 8.02 7.61 7.35
CA LEU A 184 9.22 7.87 8.16
C LEU A 184 10.50 7.44 7.43
N GLU A 185 10.50 6.28 6.77
CA GLU A 185 11.66 5.83 5.97
C GLU A 185 11.96 6.78 4.80
N CYS A 186 10.93 7.44 4.24
CA CYS A 186 11.13 8.48 3.22
C CYS A 186 11.61 9.83 3.79
N LEU A 187 11.32 10.14 5.07
CA LEU A 187 11.78 11.38 5.72
C LEU A 187 13.25 11.33 6.14
N LYS A 188 13.76 10.15 6.55
CA LYS A 188 15.13 9.96 7.04
C LYS A 188 16.23 10.43 6.07
N PRO A 189 16.18 10.13 4.76
CA PRO A 189 17.16 10.66 3.80
C PRO A 189 17.19 12.18 3.76
N LEU A 190 16.02 12.83 3.87
CA LEU A 190 15.92 14.30 3.85
C LEU A 190 16.51 14.94 5.12
N GLU A 191 16.46 14.24 6.25
CA GLU A 191 17.14 14.68 7.48
C GLU A 191 18.66 14.56 7.34
N LYS A 192 19.18 13.46 6.79
CA LYS A 192 20.62 13.31 6.50
C LYS A 192 21.17 14.43 5.63
N GLU A 193 20.41 14.86 4.65
CA GLU A 193 20.74 15.98 3.78
C GLU A 193 20.41 17.36 4.38
N ARG A 194 20.00 17.40 5.67
CA ARG A 194 19.67 18.62 6.42
C ARG A 194 18.53 19.46 5.82
N ILE A 195 17.69 18.84 4.99
CA ILE A 195 16.46 19.45 4.46
C ILE A 195 15.40 19.46 5.57
N LEU A 196 15.28 18.36 6.31
CA LEU A 196 14.46 18.26 7.51
C LEU A 196 15.32 18.28 8.76
N THR A 197 14.71 18.61 9.89
CA THR A 197 15.36 18.60 11.19
C THR A 197 15.12 17.29 11.95
N MET A 198 16.03 16.92 12.82
CA MET A 198 15.84 15.78 13.74
C MET A 198 14.57 15.94 14.61
N LYS A 199 14.16 17.17 14.91
CA LYS A 199 12.90 17.44 15.64
C LYS A 199 11.71 16.90 14.87
N GLN A 200 11.60 17.21 13.56
CA GLN A 200 10.49 16.76 12.70
C GLN A 200 10.46 15.24 12.57
N ILE A 201 11.62 14.58 12.50
CA ILE A 201 11.69 13.12 12.51
C ILE A 201 11.13 12.55 13.81
N LYS A 202 11.55 13.08 14.96
CA LYS A 202 11.07 12.64 16.28
C LYS A 202 9.57 12.85 16.47
N GLU A 203 9.04 13.96 16.00
CA GLU A 203 7.58 14.21 16.04
C GLU A 203 6.81 13.17 15.23
N TYR A 204 7.37 12.74 14.08
CA TYR A 204 6.78 11.69 13.28
C TYR A 204 6.90 10.29 13.94
N GLU A 205 8.01 10.02 14.63
CA GLU A 205 8.21 8.81 15.43
C GLU A 205 7.16 8.70 16.56
N VAL A 206 6.81 9.81 17.23
CA VAL A 206 5.75 9.84 18.24
C VAL A 206 4.39 9.41 17.66
N ILE A 207 4.07 9.80 16.42
CA ILE A 207 2.84 9.35 15.76
C ILE A 207 2.83 7.82 15.62
N ILE A 208 3.96 7.24 15.24
CA ILE A 208 4.12 5.79 15.09
C ILE A 208 3.98 5.07 16.43
N GLU A 209 4.61 5.58 17.50
CA GLU A 209 4.49 5.03 18.85
C GLU A 209 3.02 5.01 19.32
N GLU A 210 2.31 6.10 19.10
CA GLU A 210 0.89 6.23 19.44
C GLU A 210 0.01 5.25 18.64
N LEU A 211 0.32 5.00 17.37
CA LEU A 211 -0.36 3.99 16.54
C LEU A 211 -0.06 2.56 17.01
N VAL A 212 1.16 2.27 17.47
CA VAL A 212 1.50 0.96 18.06
C VAL A 212 0.68 0.71 19.32
N ILE A 213 0.55 1.73 20.18
CA ILE A 213 -0.30 1.66 21.38
C ILE A 213 -1.76 1.44 20.98
N LEU A 214 -2.27 2.22 20.03
CA LEU A 214 -3.64 2.09 19.53
C LEU A 214 -3.91 0.68 18.99
N ARG A 215 -2.99 0.11 18.21
CA ARG A 215 -3.10 -1.25 17.69
C ARG A 215 -3.20 -2.28 18.82
N SER A 216 -2.40 -2.11 19.86
CA SER A 216 -2.42 -3.00 21.04
C SER A 216 -3.74 -2.89 21.81
N MET A 217 -4.28 -1.68 21.95
CA MET A 217 -5.60 -1.44 22.53
C MET A 217 -6.71 -2.10 21.70
N PHE A 218 -6.59 -2.06 20.36
CA PHE A 218 -7.56 -2.66 19.44
C PHE A 218 -7.60 -4.19 19.59
N ILE A 219 -6.43 -4.84 19.64
CA ILE A 219 -6.33 -6.29 19.89
C ILE A 219 -7.00 -6.65 21.24
N LYS A 220 -6.75 -5.86 22.27
CA LYS A 220 -7.36 -6.08 23.57
C LYS A 220 -8.90 -5.88 23.51
N TYR A 221 -9.37 -4.89 22.77
CA TYR A 221 -10.80 -4.64 22.57
C TYR A 221 -11.47 -5.83 21.86
N GLU A 222 -10.89 -6.35 20.78
CA GLU A 222 -11.42 -7.53 20.06
C GLU A 222 -11.55 -8.77 20.96
N LEU A 223 -10.67 -8.91 21.96
CA LEU A 223 -10.71 -10.03 22.92
C LEU A 223 -11.69 -9.84 24.08
N THR A 224 -11.97 -8.60 24.48
CA THR A 224 -12.69 -8.30 25.73
C THR A 224 -14.04 -7.63 25.52
N ASN A 225 -14.30 -7.06 24.33
CA ASN A 225 -15.44 -6.20 24.01
C ASN A 225 -15.69 -5.07 25.05
N ASN A 226 -14.60 -4.54 25.64
CA ASN A 226 -14.69 -3.52 26.69
C ASN A 226 -14.94 -2.13 26.10
N GLU A 227 -16.13 -1.58 26.32
CA GLU A 227 -16.54 -0.27 25.80
C GLU A 227 -15.69 0.90 26.34
N GLU A 228 -15.19 0.80 27.57
CA GLU A 228 -14.28 1.82 28.11
C GLU A 228 -13.00 1.91 27.27
N LEU A 229 -12.52 0.75 26.79
CA LEU A 229 -11.36 0.67 25.90
C LEU A 229 -11.66 1.31 24.54
N LEU A 230 -12.85 1.09 24.00
CA LEU A 230 -13.34 1.73 22.78
C LEU A 230 -13.31 3.26 22.89
N TYR A 231 -13.80 3.80 24.01
CA TYR A 231 -13.76 5.23 24.28
C TYR A 231 -12.33 5.79 24.36
N LYS A 232 -11.41 5.06 25.04
CA LYS A 232 -9.98 5.43 25.10
C LYS A 232 -9.34 5.43 23.73
N MET A 233 -9.67 4.46 22.88
CA MET A 233 -9.16 4.36 21.52
C MET A 233 -9.63 5.53 20.65
N LYS A 234 -10.88 5.96 20.77
CA LYS A 234 -11.39 7.14 20.06
C LYS A 234 -10.63 8.42 20.45
N LYS A 235 -10.34 8.61 21.76
CA LYS A 235 -9.49 9.72 22.22
C LYS A 235 -8.07 9.64 21.68
N LYS A 236 -7.49 8.44 21.64
CA LYS A 236 -6.15 8.20 21.08
C LYS A 236 -6.11 8.54 19.59
N LEU A 237 -7.12 8.15 18.82
CA LEU A 237 -7.24 8.51 17.40
C LEU A 237 -7.30 10.01 17.17
N ALA A 238 -8.05 10.73 18.00
CA ALA A 238 -8.13 12.19 17.93
C ALA A 238 -6.79 12.86 18.23
N LEU A 239 -6.04 12.34 19.20
CA LEU A 239 -4.67 12.78 19.49
C LEU A 239 -3.74 12.52 18.30
N ILE A 240 -3.72 11.30 17.76
CA ILE A 240 -2.88 10.93 16.61
C ILE A 240 -3.21 11.83 15.40
N LYS A 241 -4.49 12.08 15.12
CA LYS A 241 -4.92 13.01 14.07
C LYS A 241 -4.28 14.39 14.24
N SER A 242 -4.33 14.94 15.46
CA SER A 242 -3.77 16.26 15.76
C SER A 242 -2.25 16.30 15.60
N LEU A 243 -1.56 15.26 16.09
CA LEU A 243 -0.10 15.13 15.96
C LEU A 243 0.31 15.03 14.49
N GLU A 244 -0.36 14.18 13.71
CA GLU A 244 -0.07 14.02 12.30
C GLU A 244 -0.35 15.31 11.51
N PHE A 245 -1.45 15.98 11.81
CA PHE A 245 -1.77 17.24 11.16
C PHE A 245 -0.67 18.27 11.38
N SER A 246 -0.24 18.47 12.63
CA SER A 246 0.82 19.41 12.98
C SER A 246 2.16 19.05 12.36
N ALA A 247 2.58 17.79 12.45
CA ALA A 247 3.84 17.33 11.88
C ALA A 247 3.87 17.49 10.36
N ASN A 248 2.77 17.15 9.68
CA ASN A 248 2.68 17.31 8.23
C ASN A 248 2.74 18.80 7.83
N GLU A 249 2.10 19.72 8.57
CA GLU A 249 2.19 21.17 8.30
C GLU A 249 3.63 21.67 8.40
N GLU A 250 4.36 21.29 9.46
CA GLU A 250 5.76 21.70 9.63
C GLU A 250 6.66 21.13 8.52
N ILE A 251 6.47 19.87 8.15
CA ILE A 251 7.25 19.24 7.08
C ILE A 251 6.93 19.88 5.73
N ILE A 252 5.66 20.10 5.39
CA ILE A 252 5.23 20.75 4.15
C ILE A 252 5.83 22.16 4.05
N ALA A 253 5.78 22.94 5.13
CA ALA A 253 6.36 24.29 5.15
C ALA A 253 7.87 24.26 4.90
N THR A 254 8.59 23.32 5.51
CA THR A 254 10.03 23.15 5.31
C THR A 254 10.37 22.72 3.87
N LEU A 255 9.64 21.75 3.32
CA LEU A 255 9.85 21.26 1.96
C LEU A 255 9.57 22.37 0.93
N ASN A 256 8.53 23.18 1.15
CA ASN A 256 8.18 24.29 0.28
C ASN A 256 9.24 25.42 0.29
N SER A 257 9.82 25.72 1.44
CA SER A 257 10.83 26.77 1.58
C SER A 257 12.20 26.40 0.98
N SER A 258 12.41 25.15 0.69
CA SER A 258 13.65 24.61 0.10
C SER A 258 13.50 24.34 -1.42
N ILE A 259 12.37 24.68 -2.03
CA ILE A 259 12.14 24.70 -3.47
C ILE A 259 12.56 26.06 -4.01
#